data_1e0e8c1f1631d6fa9e82e6e8ca11a3bd
#
_entry.id   1e0e8c1f1631d6fa9e82e6e8ca11a3bd
#
_cell.length_a   1.000
_cell.length_b   1.000
_cell.length_c   1.000
_cell.angle_alpha   90.00
_cell.angle_beta   90.00
_cell.angle_gamma   90.00
#
_symmetry.space_group_name_H-M   'P 1'
#
loop_
_entity.id
_entity.type
_entity.pdbx_description
1 polymer ?
#
loop_
_entity_poly.entity_id
_entity_poly.type
_entity_poly.pdbx_seq_one_letter_code
_entity_poly.pdbx_strand_id
1 'polypeptide(L)'
;MKIAIVGLGVAGSYLASRLSKENEVVVFDRLSKDGFDAVCAWGTAKGGISKFAKDCGLNFEDYVVHNGREMQVNVNGGTVRIGLKGLCCFDKKRFITDLAEGQDVRFGQYVTKESLAPDYDMVIDATGLIRPLLPKIKDDLLIPCVQYRVKYKELPFDDFYVKTFPTLSGYFWYFPLGDGTCHIGAGDYNHKHNEEIDSFLKRYPGEIVKKNGRPVRITPPSLCQPFYDGKIVGVGESIGTVYPMLGEGIIPSLQCAELLVENLQDLPRYREEVLKHFKVYDLVYRFIKSKIDGNFSLPLHAKSLWTIYRYMRTREDRYGMEIRMLKIMKIVLGA
;
A
#
# COMPACT_ATOMS: atom_id res chain seq x y z
N MET A 1 -3.00 -17.13 23.70
CA MET A 1 -1.88 -16.19 23.97
C MET A 1 -2.45 -14.81 24.19
N LYS A 2 -1.70 -13.97 24.91
CA LYS A 2 -1.98 -12.53 25.00
C LYS A 2 -1.13 -11.76 23.99
N ILE A 3 -1.77 -11.13 23.02
CA ILE A 3 -1.13 -10.51 21.85
C ILE A 3 -1.38 -9.01 21.84
N ALA A 4 -0.32 -8.20 21.72
CA ALA A 4 -0.41 -6.78 21.43
C ALA A 4 -0.21 -6.55 19.92
N ILE A 5 -1.12 -5.81 19.28
CA ILE A 5 -0.96 -5.33 17.90
C ILE A 5 -0.74 -3.82 17.95
N VAL A 6 0.36 -3.32 17.41
CA VAL A 6 0.69 -1.90 17.37
C VAL A 6 0.49 -1.35 15.98
N GLY A 7 -0.48 -0.45 15.83
CA GLY A 7 -0.92 0.15 14.56
C GLY A 7 -2.22 -0.46 14.03
N LEU A 8 -3.25 0.37 13.94
CA LEU A 8 -4.56 0.02 13.38
C LEU A 8 -4.62 0.34 11.86
N GLY A 9 -3.60 -0.11 11.11
CA GLY A 9 -3.64 -0.11 9.65
C GLY A 9 -4.34 -1.35 9.09
N VAL A 10 -4.29 -1.54 7.77
CA VAL A 10 -4.93 -2.70 7.09
C VAL A 10 -4.45 -4.04 7.66
N ALA A 11 -3.12 -4.20 7.88
CA ALA A 11 -2.59 -5.43 8.46
C ALA A 11 -3.02 -5.61 9.92
N GLY A 12 -2.94 -4.55 10.73
CA GLY A 12 -3.25 -4.62 12.16
C GLY A 12 -4.73 -4.90 12.42
N SER A 13 -5.64 -4.25 11.69
CA SER A 13 -7.08 -4.49 11.82
C SER A 13 -7.49 -5.89 11.36
N TYR A 14 -6.89 -6.39 10.26
CA TYR A 14 -7.09 -7.76 9.80
C TYR A 14 -6.62 -8.78 10.84
N LEU A 15 -5.42 -8.60 11.39
CA LEU A 15 -4.88 -9.48 12.44
C LEU A 15 -5.73 -9.42 13.71
N ALA A 16 -6.23 -8.25 14.10
CA ALA A 16 -7.13 -8.12 15.24
C ALA A 16 -8.37 -9.00 15.06
N SER A 17 -9.03 -8.92 13.89
CA SER A 17 -10.19 -9.77 13.57
C SER A 17 -9.86 -11.27 13.54
N ARG A 18 -8.69 -11.63 12.98
CA ARG A 18 -8.35 -13.05 12.79
C ARG A 18 -7.84 -13.72 14.06
N LEU A 19 -6.99 -13.04 14.83
CA LEU A 19 -6.34 -13.62 16.00
C LEU A 19 -7.21 -13.63 17.26
N SER A 20 -8.16 -12.70 17.39
CA SER A 20 -9.07 -12.64 18.54
C SER A 20 -9.99 -13.84 18.69
N LYS A 21 -10.14 -14.67 17.64
CA LYS A 21 -10.94 -15.90 17.69
C LYS A 21 -10.39 -16.93 18.68
N GLU A 22 -9.08 -16.92 18.92
CA GLU A 22 -8.38 -17.92 19.73
C GLU A 22 -7.40 -17.30 20.75
N ASN A 23 -7.26 -15.96 20.78
CA ASN A 23 -6.31 -15.26 21.60
C ASN A 23 -6.93 -14.02 22.26
N GLU A 24 -6.35 -13.57 23.37
CA GLU A 24 -6.60 -12.24 23.93
C GLU A 24 -5.80 -11.22 23.12
N VAL A 25 -6.51 -10.34 22.39
CA VAL A 25 -5.87 -9.36 21.51
C VAL A 25 -6.17 -7.94 21.97
N VAL A 26 -5.12 -7.12 22.10
CA VAL A 26 -5.23 -5.69 22.36
C VAL A 26 -4.54 -4.93 21.23
N VAL A 27 -5.24 -3.95 20.65
CA VAL A 27 -4.71 -3.11 19.56
C VAL A 27 -4.38 -1.74 20.10
N PHE A 28 -3.19 -1.24 19.77
CA PHE A 28 -2.73 0.11 20.13
C PHE A 28 -2.57 0.96 18.87
N ASP A 29 -3.15 2.16 18.85
CA ASP A 29 -2.86 3.15 17.82
C ASP A 29 -2.48 4.49 18.45
N ARG A 30 -1.47 5.16 17.88
CA ARG A 30 -0.98 6.44 18.37
C ARG A 30 -1.93 7.60 18.11
N LEU A 31 -2.78 7.47 17.09
CA LEU A 31 -3.77 8.50 16.76
C LEU A 31 -4.93 8.43 17.76
N SER A 32 -5.49 9.58 18.10
CA SER A 32 -6.76 9.63 18.83
C SER A 32 -7.88 9.06 17.98
N LYS A 33 -8.96 8.60 18.61
CA LYS A 33 -10.11 8.03 17.89
C LYS A 33 -10.68 9.01 16.85
N ASP A 34 -10.80 10.29 17.22
CA ASP A 34 -11.31 11.34 16.33
C ASP A 34 -10.29 11.73 15.25
N GLY A 35 -9.00 11.68 15.56
CA GLY A 35 -7.90 11.94 14.63
C GLY A 35 -7.50 10.75 13.77
N PHE A 36 -8.10 9.59 13.98
CA PHE A 36 -7.76 8.39 13.21
C PHE A 36 -8.11 8.56 11.72
N ASP A 37 -7.11 8.32 10.87
CA ASP A 37 -7.25 8.44 9.43
C ASP A 37 -6.47 7.36 8.69
N ALA A 38 -7.08 6.85 7.64
CA ALA A 38 -6.48 5.85 6.75
C ALA A 38 -5.80 6.51 5.55
N VAL A 39 -4.66 7.19 5.80
CA VAL A 39 -3.92 7.94 4.74
C VAL A 39 -3.52 7.01 3.59
N CYS A 40 -4.16 7.18 2.44
CA CYS A 40 -3.94 6.39 1.22
C CYS A 40 -4.83 6.94 0.10
N ALA A 41 -4.50 6.68 -1.17
CA ALA A 41 -5.36 6.97 -2.32
C ALA A 41 -6.69 6.17 -2.33
N TRP A 42 -6.83 5.17 -1.48
CA TRP A 42 -7.98 4.28 -1.36
C TRP A 42 -8.22 3.37 -2.57
N GLY A 43 -7.27 3.33 -3.50
CA GLY A 43 -7.33 2.42 -4.65
C GLY A 43 -6.92 1.00 -4.29
N THR A 44 -7.70 0.00 -4.73
CA THR A 44 -7.38 -1.43 -4.57
C THR A 44 -8.11 -2.28 -5.61
N ALA A 45 -7.72 -3.55 -5.75
CA ALA A 45 -8.36 -4.50 -6.64
C ALA A 45 -9.32 -5.43 -5.89
N LYS A 46 -10.59 -5.48 -6.32
CA LYS A 46 -11.62 -6.34 -5.72
C LYS A 46 -11.20 -7.81 -5.65
N GLY A 47 -10.67 -8.38 -6.73
CA GLY A 47 -10.22 -9.76 -6.77
C GLY A 47 -9.10 -10.10 -5.79
N GLY A 48 -8.29 -9.08 -5.43
CA GLY A 48 -7.21 -9.26 -4.46
C GLY A 48 -7.62 -9.13 -3.00
N ILE A 49 -8.65 -8.33 -2.67
CA ILE A 49 -9.02 -7.99 -1.29
C ILE A 49 -10.24 -8.76 -0.77
N SER A 50 -11.19 -9.16 -1.65
CA SER A 50 -12.48 -9.72 -1.23
C SER A 50 -12.36 -10.98 -0.38
N LYS A 51 -11.35 -11.82 -0.61
CA LYS A 51 -11.09 -13.00 0.22
C LYS A 51 -10.84 -12.59 1.66
N PHE A 52 -9.97 -11.61 1.90
CA PHE A 52 -9.60 -11.17 3.24
C PHE A 52 -10.77 -10.52 3.99
N ALA A 53 -11.61 -9.76 3.29
CA ALA A 53 -12.85 -9.24 3.85
C ALA A 53 -13.78 -10.39 4.31
N LYS A 54 -14.00 -11.39 3.44
CA LYS A 54 -14.83 -12.55 3.73
C LYS A 54 -14.32 -13.39 4.91
N ASP A 55 -12.99 -13.57 5.03
CA ASP A 55 -12.35 -14.30 6.14
C ASP A 55 -12.60 -13.64 7.50
N CYS A 56 -12.96 -12.34 7.49
CA CYS A 56 -13.38 -11.56 8.65
C CYS A 56 -14.90 -11.34 8.74
N GLY A 57 -15.71 -12.00 7.91
CA GLY A 57 -17.18 -11.89 7.92
C GLY A 57 -17.74 -10.64 7.23
N LEU A 58 -16.91 -9.91 6.46
CA LEU A 58 -17.29 -8.69 5.76
C LEU A 58 -17.52 -8.94 4.26
N ASN A 59 -18.43 -8.17 3.66
CA ASN A 59 -18.59 -8.12 2.21
C ASN A 59 -17.87 -6.88 1.67
N PHE A 60 -16.80 -7.06 0.89
CA PHE A 60 -15.98 -5.94 0.40
C PHE A 60 -16.76 -4.96 -0.49
N GLU A 61 -17.79 -5.43 -1.21
CA GLU A 61 -18.61 -4.55 -2.07
C GLU A 61 -19.28 -3.40 -1.30
N ASP A 62 -19.57 -3.59 -0.01
CA ASP A 62 -20.23 -2.58 0.85
C ASP A 62 -19.31 -1.36 1.13
N TYR A 63 -18.02 -1.47 0.84
CA TYR A 63 -17.03 -0.42 1.02
C TYR A 63 -16.64 0.29 -0.28
N VAL A 64 -17.05 -0.24 -1.43
CA VAL A 64 -16.67 0.33 -2.74
C VAL A 64 -17.40 1.65 -2.96
N VAL A 65 -16.64 2.72 -3.20
CA VAL A 65 -17.18 4.06 -3.47
C VAL A 65 -17.07 4.46 -4.94
N HIS A 66 -16.14 3.86 -5.70
CA HIS A 66 -16.03 4.05 -7.15
C HIS A 66 -15.52 2.77 -7.82
N ASN A 67 -16.18 2.38 -8.90
CA ASN A 67 -15.78 1.25 -9.74
C ASN A 67 -15.07 1.75 -10.99
N GLY A 68 -13.79 1.42 -11.16
CA GLY A 68 -13.04 1.79 -12.34
C GLY A 68 -13.38 0.97 -13.58
N ARG A 69 -13.41 1.62 -14.72
CA ARG A 69 -13.58 1.03 -16.06
C ARG A 69 -12.32 1.17 -16.90
N GLU A 70 -11.68 2.34 -16.81
CA GLU A 70 -10.48 2.69 -17.55
C GLU A 70 -9.54 3.54 -16.69
N MET A 71 -8.23 3.32 -16.81
CA MET A 71 -7.22 4.23 -16.28
C MET A 71 -6.49 4.91 -17.44
N GLN A 72 -6.44 6.23 -17.41
CA GLN A 72 -5.61 7.02 -18.32
C GLN A 72 -4.23 7.24 -17.69
N VAL A 73 -3.19 6.78 -18.36
CA VAL A 73 -1.80 6.98 -17.93
C VAL A 73 -1.14 7.98 -18.87
N ASN A 74 -0.85 9.18 -18.39
CA ASN A 74 -0.09 10.18 -19.14
C ASN A 74 1.42 9.91 -18.98
N VAL A 75 2.10 9.80 -20.10
CA VAL A 75 3.54 9.54 -20.18
C VAL A 75 4.14 10.55 -21.17
N ASN A 76 4.93 11.49 -20.66
CA ASN A 76 5.57 12.55 -21.50
C ASN A 76 4.59 13.27 -22.47
N GLY A 77 3.36 13.52 -22.02
CA GLY A 77 2.32 14.17 -22.84
C GLY A 77 1.49 13.23 -23.72
N GLY A 78 1.94 11.99 -23.93
CA GLY A 78 1.15 10.93 -24.55
C GLY A 78 0.19 10.26 -23.55
N THR A 79 -0.88 9.64 -24.04
CA THR A 79 -1.84 8.93 -23.17
C THR A 79 -1.89 7.44 -23.53
N VAL A 80 -1.69 6.59 -22.51
CA VAL A 80 -1.90 5.15 -22.58
C VAL A 80 -3.17 4.82 -21.81
N ARG A 81 -4.14 4.17 -22.45
CA ARG A 81 -5.39 3.74 -21.80
C ARG A 81 -5.31 2.30 -21.37
N ILE A 82 -5.63 2.01 -20.09
CA ILE A 82 -5.59 0.67 -19.50
C ILE A 82 -7.01 0.29 -19.08
N GLY A 83 -7.54 -0.81 -19.61
CA GLY A 83 -8.82 -1.36 -19.17
C GLY A 83 -8.71 -1.88 -17.75
N LEU A 84 -9.70 -1.59 -16.91
CA LEU A 84 -9.73 -2.01 -15.52
C LEU A 84 -10.59 -3.28 -15.36
N LYS A 85 -10.19 -4.14 -14.43
CA LYS A 85 -10.80 -5.44 -14.12
C LYS A 85 -10.98 -5.56 -12.62
N GLY A 86 -11.77 -4.64 -12.04
CA GLY A 86 -12.04 -4.62 -10.61
C GLY A 86 -11.12 -3.72 -9.80
N LEU A 87 -10.30 -2.85 -10.42
CA LEU A 87 -9.70 -1.73 -9.70
C LEU A 87 -10.83 -0.78 -9.27
N CYS A 88 -10.82 -0.40 -8.00
CA CYS A 88 -11.86 0.44 -7.41
C CYS A 88 -11.25 1.36 -6.35
N CYS A 89 -11.97 2.44 -6.00
CA CYS A 89 -11.77 3.12 -4.73
C CYS A 89 -12.77 2.59 -3.70
N PHE A 90 -12.35 2.50 -2.45
CA PHE A 90 -13.18 2.02 -1.35
C PHE A 90 -12.99 2.87 -0.09
N ASP A 91 -13.99 2.94 0.78
CA ASP A 91 -13.87 3.59 2.07
C ASP A 91 -12.94 2.78 2.99
N LYS A 92 -11.66 3.05 2.86
CA LYS A 92 -10.61 2.36 3.61
C LYS A 92 -10.72 2.59 5.11
N LYS A 93 -11.16 3.78 5.54
CA LYS A 93 -11.30 4.10 6.97
C LYS A 93 -12.38 3.22 7.58
N ARG A 94 -13.56 3.19 6.96
CA ARG A 94 -14.68 2.34 7.40
C ARG A 94 -14.28 0.85 7.39
N PHE A 95 -13.67 0.38 6.31
CA PHE A 95 -13.21 -1.01 6.21
C PHE A 95 -12.25 -1.41 7.35
N ILE A 96 -11.25 -0.57 7.66
CA ILE A 96 -10.30 -0.82 8.77
C ILE A 96 -11.02 -0.85 10.12
N THR A 97 -11.97 0.07 10.33
CA THR A 97 -12.74 0.15 11.59
C THR A 97 -13.62 -1.07 11.79
N ASP A 98 -14.33 -1.49 10.73
CA ASP A 98 -15.22 -2.64 10.78
C ASP A 98 -14.45 -3.97 10.95
N LEU A 99 -13.24 -4.08 10.36
CA LEU A 99 -12.33 -5.21 10.63
C LEU A 99 -11.94 -5.33 12.11
N ALA A 100 -11.85 -4.22 12.82
CA ALA A 100 -11.50 -4.19 14.24
C ALA A 100 -12.73 -4.05 15.17
N GLU A 101 -13.94 -4.17 14.63
CA GLU A 101 -15.16 -4.08 15.44
C GLU A 101 -15.19 -5.16 16.52
N GLY A 102 -15.59 -4.76 17.74
CA GLY A 102 -15.63 -5.67 18.89
C GLY A 102 -14.27 -5.98 19.54
N GLN A 103 -13.17 -5.41 19.04
CA GLN A 103 -11.83 -5.61 19.61
C GLN A 103 -11.47 -4.54 20.65
N ASP A 104 -10.57 -4.86 21.61
CA ASP A 104 -9.99 -3.87 22.54
C ASP A 104 -9.00 -2.97 21.77
N VAL A 105 -9.49 -1.83 21.25
CA VAL A 105 -8.67 -0.85 20.53
C VAL A 105 -8.40 0.35 21.44
N ARG A 106 -7.13 0.59 21.75
CA ARG A 106 -6.63 1.68 22.58
C ARG A 106 -6.02 2.78 21.72
N PHE A 107 -6.81 3.78 21.43
CA PHE A 107 -6.39 4.97 20.68
C PHE A 107 -5.59 5.96 21.52
N GLY A 108 -4.78 6.81 20.86
CA GLY A 108 -3.96 7.84 21.52
C GLY A 108 -2.81 7.25 22.35
N GLN A 109 -2.43 6.01 22.11
CA GLN A 109 -1.41 5.30 22.85
C GLN A 109 -0.12 5.18 22.05
N TYR A 110 0.91 5.90 22.48
CA TYR A 110 2.26 5.68 21.97
C TYR A 110 2.95 4.63 22.85
N VAL A 111 3.24 3.47 22.26
CA VAL A 111 3.84 2.33 22.96
C VAL A 111 5.24 2.04 22.46
N THR A 112 6.10 1.57 23.36
CA THR A 112 7.48 1.18 23.05
C THR A 112 7.68 -0.31 23.29
N LYS A 113 8.81 -0.83 22.83
CA LYS A 113 9.21 -2.23 23.09
C LYS A 113 9.20 -2.54 24.59
N GLU A 114 9.76 -1.66 25.39
CA GLU A 114 9.92 -1.83 26.84
C GLU A 114 8.57 -1.82 27.56
N SER A 115 7.60 -1.02 27.08
CA SER A 115 6.28 -0.91 27.71
C SER A 115 5.37 -2.10 27.45
N LEU A 116 5.58 -2.86 26.37
CA LEU A 116 4.72 -3.98 26.00
C LEU A 116 5.31 -5.34 26.29
N ALA A 117 6.63 -5.48 26.18
CA ALA A 117 7.27 -6.77 26.26
C ALA A 117 7.01 -7.56 27.58
N PRO A 118 6.83 -6.95 28.75
CA PRO A 118 6.54 -7.73 29.98
C PRO A 118 5.15 -8.37 29.98
N ASP A 119 4.15 -7.71 29.39
CA ASP A 119 2.72 -8.02 29.60
C ASP A 119 2.11 -8.92 28.51
N TYR A 120 2.80 -9.14 27.40
CA TYR A 120 2.29 -9.86 26.24
C TYR A 120 3.20 -11.04 25.86
N ASP A 121 2.58 -12.12 25.40
CA ASP A 121 3.30 -13.29 24.85
C ASP A 121 3.90 -12.98 23.50
N MET A 122 3.20 -12.15 22.69
CA MET A 122 3.64 -11.67 21.38
C MET A 122 3.27 -10.22 21.18
N VAL A 123 4.14 -9.47 20.51
CA VAL A 123 3.92 -8.08 20.09
C VAL A 123 4.08 -7.96 18.58
N ILE A 124 3.04 -7.48 17.89
CA ILE A 124 3.03 -7.37 16.43
C ILE A 124 3.24 -5.90 16.03
N ASP A 125 4.33 -5.60 15.33
CA ASP A 125 4.59 -4.28 14.73
C ASP A 125 3.86 -4.16 13.38
N ALA A 126 2.63 -3.63 13.42
CA ALA A 126 1.80 -3.29 12.27
C ALA A 126 1.79 -1.76 11.98
N THR A 127 2.81 -1.02 12.44
CA THR A 127 2.89 0.45 12.36
C THR A 127 3.22 0.96 10.95
N GLY A 128 3.49 0.07 10.02
CA GLY A 128 3.87 0.40 8.65
C GLY A 128 5.23 1.08 8.59
N LEU A 129 5.30 2.23 7.93
CA LEU A 129 6.55 2.96 7.68
C LEU A 129 7.41 3.19 8.94
N ILE A 130 6.78 3.45 10.09
CA ILE A 130 7.52 3.92 11.27
C ILE A 130 8.36 2.82 11.90
N ARG A 131 7.85 1.58 11.97
CA ARG A 131 8.56 0.41 12.47
C ARG A 131 9.32 0.66 13.81
N PRO A 132 8.68 1.14 14.87
CA PRO A 132 9.39 1.56 16.08
C PRO A 132 9.83 0.39 16.96
N LEU A 133 9.27 -0.80 16.77
CA LEU A 133 9.50 -1.94 17.65
C LEU A 133 10.58 -2.89 17.13
N LEU A 134 10.96 -2.75 15.88
CA LEU A 134 12.02 -3.54 15.24
C LEU A 134 13.23 -2.66 14.88
N PRO A 135 14.43 -3.24 14.70
CA PRO A 135 15.60 -2.50 14.28
C PRO A 135 15.38 -1.69 13.01
N LYS A 136 16.02 -0.52 12.91
CA LYS A 136 15.97 0.32 11.71
C LYS A 136 16.48 -0.43 10.48
N ILE A 137 15.86 -0.17 9.34
CA ILE A 137 16.28 -0.70 8.05
C ILE A 137 17.47 0.11 7.56
N LYS A 138 18.54 -0.58 7.15
CA LYS A 138 19.69 0.05 6.51
C LYS A 138 19.33 0.34 5.04
N ASP A 139 19.72 1.52 4.55
CA ASP A 139 19.49 1.93 3.16
C ASP A 139 18.01 1.87 2.73
N ASP A 140 17.11 2.29 3.63
CA ASP A 140 15.67 2.28 3.41
C ASP A 140 15.25 3.28 2.34
N LEU A 141 14.66 2.81 1.24
CA LEU A 141 14.21 3.67 0.16
C LEU A 141 12.75 4.08 0.37
N LEU A 142 12.58 5.34 0.71
CA LEU A 142 11.29 5.97 0.98
C LEU A 142 10.94 6.94 -0.14
N ILE A 143 9.75 6.82 -0.70
CA ILE A 143 9.23 7.78 -1.69
C ILE A 143 8.36 8.80 -0.96
N PRO A 144 8.75 10.09 -0.93
CA PRO A 144 7.91 11.14 -0.37
C PRO A 144 6.60 11.24 -1.15
N CYS A 145 5.47 11.26 -0.42
CA CYS A 145 4.15 11.35 -1.01
C CYS A 145 3.29 12.37 -0.29
N VAL A 146 2.50 13.10 -1.08
CA VAL A 146 1.47 14.03 -0.59
C VAL A 146 0.15 13.71 -1.26
N GLN A 147 -0.96 13.84 -0.53
CA GLN A 147 -2.29 13.59 -1.02
C GLN A 147 -3.27 14.62 -0.49
N TYR A 148 -4.17 15.08 -1.35
CA TYR A 148 -5.29 15.94 -1.00
C TYR A 148 -6.60 15.24 -1.32
N ARG A 149 -7.60 15.37 -0.46
CA ARG A 149 -9.00 15.14 -0.81
C ARG A 149 -9.56 16.46 -1.32
N VAL A 150 -10.06 16.44 -2.54
CA VAL A 150 -10.56 17.64 -3.22
C VAL A 150 -11.99 17.42 -3.65
N LYS A 151 -12.85 18.45 -3.44
CA LYS A 151 -14.24 18.48 -3.91
C LYS A 151 -14.31 19.34 -5.16
N TYR A 152 -14.98 18.83 -6.18
CA TYR A 152 -15.19 19.52 -7.45
C TYR A 152 -16.68 19.75 -7.71
N LYS A 153 -17.00 20.85 -8.41
CA LYS A 153 -18.35 21.05 -8.98
C LYS A 153 -18.57 20.09 -10.16
N GLU A 154 -17.55 19.96 -11.01
CA GLU A 154 -17.48 19.02 -12.12
C GLU A 154 -16.13 18.31 -12.03
N LEU A 155 -16.15 16.98 -12.00
CA LEU A 155 -14.93 16.19 -11.87
C LEU A 155 -14.03 16.38 -13.11
N PRO A 156 -12.72 16.60 -12.95
CA PRO A 156 -11.77 16.71 -14.07
C PRO A 156 -11.70 15.46 -14.96
N PHE A 157 -11.90 14.30 -14.37
CA PHE A 157 -11.94 12.99 -15.04
C PHE A 157 -13.05 12.13 -14.42
N ASP A 158 -13.73 11.35 -15.26
CA ASP A 158 -14.78 10.42 -14.81
C ASP A 158 -14.23 9.18 -14.12
N ASP A 159 -12.93 8.87 -14.37
CA ASP A 159 -12.29 7.63 -13.92
C ASP A 159 -10.83 7.89 -13.53
N PHE A 160 -10.08 6.84 -13.27
CA PHE A 160 -8.70 6.91 -12.81
C PHE A 160 -7.78 7.62 -13.81
N TYR A 161 -6.98 8.56 -13.30
CA TYR A 161 -5.92 9.19 -14.07
C TYR A 161 -4.60 9.14 -13.32
N VAL A 162 -3.52 8.80 -14.04
CA VAL A 162 -2.15 8.75 -13.54
C VAL A 162 -1.25 9.51 -14.51
N LYS A 163 -0.27 10.25 -13.98
CA LYS A 163 0.79 10.86 -14.78
C LYS A 163 2.14 10.44 -14.21
N THR A 164 2.96 9.77 -15.01
CA THR A 164 4.29 9.35 -14.60
C THR A 164 5.26 10.54 -14.57
N PHE A 165 6.16 10.53 -13.59
CA PHE A 165 7.31 11.43 -13.61
C PHE A 165 8.40 10.91 -14.54
N PRO A 166 9.26 11.80 -15.07
CA PRO A 166 10.43 11.38 -15.84
C PRO A 166 11.23 10.32 -15.08
N THR A 167 11.85 9.38 -15.82
CA THR A 167 12.60 8.25 -15.27
C THR A 167 11.81 7.28 -14.39
N LEU A 168 10.49 7.41 -14.32
CA LEU A 168 9.63 6.63 -13.41
C LEU A 168 10.06 6.77 -11.93
N SER A 169 10.55 7.95 -11.54
CA SER A 169 10.89 8.26 -10.15
C SER A 169 9.66 8.35 -9.22
N GLY A 170 8.48 8.33 -9.82
CA GLY A 170 7.19 8.39 -9.16
C GLY A 170 6.05 8.69 -10.13
N TYR A 171 4.91 9.05 -9.59
CA TYR A 171 3.74 9.42 -10.38
C TYR A 171 2.76 10.28 -9.57
N PHE A 172 1.94 11.06 -10.30
CA PHE A 172 0.74 11.72 -9.83
C PHE A 172 -0.46 10.80 -10.06
N TRP A 173 -1.43 10.82 -9.15
CA TRP A 173 -2.70 10.11 -9.27
C TRP A 173 -3.91 11.00 -9.02
N TYR A 174 -5.00 10.69 -9.71
CA TYR A 174 -6.34 11.20 -9.49
C TYR A 174 -7.28 10.00 -9.40
N PHE A 175 -7.91 9.82 -8.23
CA PHE A 175 -8.76 8.68 -7.91
C PHE A 175 -10.12 9.18 -7.43
N PRO A 176 -11.22 9.02 -8.22
CA PRO A 176 -12.56 9.49 -7.84
C PRO A 176 -13.12 8.68 -6.68
N LEU A 177 -13.94 9.34 -5.82
CA LEU A 177 -14.56 8.72 -4.65
C LEU A 177 -16.09 8.63 -4.75
N GLY A 178 -16.70 8.94 -5.90
CA GLY A 178 -18.12 8.73 -6.16
C GLY A 178 -19.08 9.79 -5.62
N ASP A 179 -18.63 10.67 -4.72
CA ASP A 179 -19.44 11.69 -4.02
C ASP A 179 -19.12 13.13 -4.47
N GLY A 180 -18.59 13.30 -5.67
CA GLY A 180 -18.08 14.58 -6.16
C GLY A 180 -16.72 14.97 -5.56
N THR A 181 -16.11 14.08 -4.76
CA THR A 181 -14.74 14.23 -4.30
C THR A 181 -13.78 13.26 -4.99
N CYS A 182 -12.50 13.56 -4.92
CA CYS A 182 -11.45 12.66 -5.36
C CYS A 182 -10.25 12.74 -4.43
N HIS A 183 -9.41 11.72 -4.45
CA HIS A 183 -8.04 11.81 -3.97
C HIS A 183 -7.13 12.19 -5.13
N ILE A 184 -6.48 13.34 -5.03
CA ILE A 184 -5.32 13.66 -5.86
C ILE A 184 -4.07 13.57 -5.03
N GLY A 185 -2.99 13.08 -5.61
CA GLY A 185 -1.74 13.04 -4.90
C GLY A 185 -0.58 12.75 -5.83
N ALA A 186 0.60 12.85 -5.30
CA ALA A 186 1.81 12.50 -6.01
C ALA A 186 2.86 11.96 -5.05
N GLY A 187 3.65 10.99 -5.54
CA GLY A 187 4.85 10.53 -4.89
C GLY A 187 6.00 10.60 -5.88
N ASP A 188 7.15 11.14 -5.47
CA ASP A 188 8.31 11.25 -6.33
C ASP A 188 9.62 11.25 -5.56
N TYR A 189 10.54 10.39 -5.95
CA TYR A 189 11.89 10.34 -5.40
C TYR A 189 12.65 11.66 -5.56
N ASN A 190 12.45 12.37 -6.67
CA ASN A 190 13.10 13.65 -6.99
C ASN A 190 12.38 14.87 -6.38
N HIS A 191 11.39 14.65 -5.48
CA HIS A 191 10.64 15.70 -4.79
C HIS A 191 9.83 16.67 -5.67
N LYS A 192 9.44 16.25 -6.90
CA LYS A 192 8.59 17.04 -7.82
C LYS A 192 7.09 16.94 -7.54
N HIS A 193 6.70 16.14 -6.56
CA HIS A 193 5.30 15.83 -6.25
C HIS A 193 4.46 17.05 -5.89
N ASN A 194 5.00 18.05 -5.15
CA ASN A 194 4.25 19.27 -4.81
C ASN A 194 4.00 20.14 -6.04
N GLU A 195 5.02 20.35 -6.87
CA GLU A 195 4.92 21.15 -8.12
C GLU A 195 3.83 20.58 -9.05
N GLU A 196 3.74 19.26 -9.15
CA GLU A 196 2.73 18.60 -9.99
C GLU A 196 1.31 18.78 -9.43
N ILE A 197 1.11 18.64 -8.11
CA ILE A 197 -0.20 18.87 -7.48
C ILE A 197 -0.63 20.33 -7.66
N ASP A 198 0.27 21.29 -7.44
CA ASP A 198 -0.03 22.72 -7.61
C ASP A 198 -0.39 23.04 -9.08
N SER A 199 0.34 22.46 -10.04
CA SER A 199 0.05 22.59 -11.46
C SER A 199 -1.31 22.01 -11.82
N PHE A 200 -1.65 20.85 -11.26
CA PHE A 200 -2.95 20.22 -11.47
C PHE A 200 -4.10 21.07 -10.90
N LEU A 201 -3.97 21.60 -9.69
CA LEU A 201 -4.97 22.44 -9.04
C LEU A 201 -5.14 23.81 -9.72
N LYS A 202 -4.08 24.36 -10.32
CA LYS A 202 -4.19 25.56 -11.17
C LYS A 202 -5.03 25.29 -12.42
N ARG A 203 -4.87 24.11 -13.03
CA ARG A 203 -5.62 23.74 -14.23
C ARG A 203 -7.07 23.31 -13.92
N TYR A 204 -7.27 22.64 -12.80
CA TYR A 204 -8.55 22.12 -12.34
C TYR A 204 -8.81 22.60 -10.91
N PRO A 205 -9.33 23.82 -10.72
CA PRO A 205 -9.61 24.36 -9.40
C PRO A 205 -10.67 23.56 -8.66
N GLY A 206 -10.44 23.26 -7.39
CA GLY A 206 -11.38 22.56 -6.52
C GLY A 206 -11.18 22.97 -5.06
N GLU A 207 -12.15 22.66 -4.22
CA GLU A 207 -12.10 22.88 -2.78
C GLU A 207 -11.25 21.79 -2.11
N ILE A 208 -10.17 22.19 -1.46
CA ILE A 208 -9.32 21.23 -0.72
C ILE A 208 -9.97 20.94 0.62
N VAL A 209 -10.53 19.73 0.76
CA VAL A 209 -11.17 19.25 1.99
C VAL A 209 -10.15 18.78 3.02
N LYS A 210 -9.06 18.13 2.56
CA LYS A 210 -8.03 17.57 3.44
C LYS A 210 -6.68 17.47 2.74
N LYS A 211 -5.61 17.70 3.50
CA LYS A 211 -4.23 17.45 3.05
C LYS A 211 -3.54 16.46 3.97
N ASN A 212 -2.87 15.48 3.39
CA ASN A 212 -2.08 14.50 4.11
C ASN A 212 -0.75 14.27 3.38
N GLY A 213 0.29 13.92 4.14
CA GLY A 213 1.58 13.52 3.59
C GLY A 213 2.14 12.34 4.36
N ARG A 214 2.60 11.33 3.64
CA ARG A 214 3.26 10.18 4.24
C ARG A 214 4.15 9.52 3.19
N PRO A 215 5.45 9.34 3.46
CA PRO A 215 6.30 8.55 2.59
C PRO A 215 5.82 7.09 2.49
N VAL A 216 6.16 6.44 1.40
CA VAL A 216 5.89 5.01 1.17
C VAL A 216 7.22 4.28 1.08
N ARG A 217 7.37 3.21 1.86
CA ARG A 217 8.54 2.32 1.77
C ARG A 217 8.42 1.44 0.55
N ILE A 218 9.41 1.49 -0.34
CA ILE A 218 9.52 0.57 -1.48
C ILE A 218 10.67 -0.42 -1.35
N THR A 219 11.44 -0.35 -0.25
CA THR A 219 12.45 -1.35 0.13
C THR A 219 11.79 -2.71 0.30
N PRO A 220 12.22 -3.77 -0.42
CA PRO A 220 11.56 -5.08 -0.39
C PRO A 220 11.87 -5.85 0.90
N PRO A 221 11.09 -6.90 1.25
CA PRO A 221 11.27 -7.66 2.48
C PRO A 221 12.67 -8.21 2.69
N SER A 222 13.36 -8.67 1.65
CA SER A 222 14.73 -9.19 1.76
C SER A 222 15.71 -8.22 2.40
N LEU A 223 15.50 -6.91 2.20
CA LEU A 223 16.32 -5.82 2.74
C LEU A 223 15.74 -5.22 4.04
N CYS A 224 14.57 -5.67 4.48
CA CYS A 224 13.89 -5.20 5.69
C CYS A 224 14.03 -6.14 6.90
N GLN A 225 15.00 -7.03 6.88
CA GLN A 225 15.24 -7.93 8.00
C GLN A 225 15.90 -7.20 9.20
N PRO A 226 15.75 -7.72 10.44
CA PRO A 226 14.98 -8.89 10.83
C PRO A 226 13.47 -8.63 10.81
N PHE A 227 12.65 -9.68 10.55
CA PHE A 227 11.20 -9.59 10.64
C PHE A 227 10.66 -9.79 12.04
N TYR A 228 11.49 -10.38 12.92
CA TYR A 228 11.17 -10.56 14.34
C TYR A 228 12.42 -10.41 15.20
N ASP A 229 12.22 -10.03 16.45
CA ASP A 229 13.25 -9.90 17.49
C ASP A 229 12.64 -10.33 18.83
N GLY A 230 13.03 -11.51 19.32
CA GLY A 230 12.38 -12.15 20.45
C GLY A 230 10.90 -12.42 20.17
N LYS A 231 10.03 -11.84 20.98
CA LYS A 231 8.56 -11.95 20.84
C LYS A 231 7.91 -10.83 20.00
N ILE A 232 8.70 -9.94 19.44
CA ILE A 232 8.22 -8.89 18.55
C ILE A 232 8.31 -9.39 17.11
N VAL A 233 7.22 -9.24 16.33
CA VAL A 233 7.15 -9.61 14.92
C VAL A 233 6.55 -8.47 14.09
N GLY A 234 7.18 -8.15 12.95
CA GLY A 234 6.70 -7.14 11.99
C GLY A 234 5.77 -7.72 10.94
N VAL A 235 4.85 -6.90 10.45
CA VAL A 235 3.90 -7.27 9.41
C VAL A 235 3.62 -6.10 8.45
N GLY A 236 3.40 -6.41 7.18
CA GLY A 236 3.05 -5.40 6.18
C GLY A 236 4.21 -4.46 5.85
N GLU A 237 3.93 -3.16 5.70
CA GLU A 237 4.95 -2.17 5.32
C GLU A 237 6.10 -2.06 6.34
N SER A 238 5.92 -2.47 7.61
CA SER A 238 7.01 -2.49 8.59
C SER A 238 8.14 -3.43 8.18
N ILE A 239 7.85 -4.43 7.37
CA ILE A 239 8.82 -5.38 6.81
C ILE A 239 8.89 -5.33 5.27
N GLY A 240 8.48 -4.22 4.66
CA GLY A 240 8.74 -3.93 3.25
C GLY A 240 7.80 -4.61 2.25
N THR A 241 6.57 -4.95 2.61
CA THR A 241 5.65 -5.67 1.71
C THR A 241 4.90 -4.76 0.71
N VAL A 242 5.32 -3.52 0.50
CA VAL A 242 4.75 -2.67 -0.54
C VAL A 242 5.30 -3.07 -1.90
N TYR A 243 4.42 -3.22 -2.92
CA TYR A 243 4.86 -3.52 -4.27
C TYR A 243 5.60 -2.32 -4.89
N PRO A 244 6.90 -2.42 -5.18
CA PRO A 244 7.73 -1.23 -5.42
C PRO A 244 7.34 -0.42 -6.67
N MET A 245 6.78 -1.07 -7.71
CA MET A 245 6.41 -0.39 -8.96
C MET A 245 5.18 0.52 -8.82
N LEU A 246 4.22 0.15 -7.97
CA LEU A 246 2.94 0.83 -7.84
C LEU A 246 2.77 1.54 -6.50
N GLY A 247 3.69 1.37 -5.55
CA GLY A 247 3.49 1.83 -4.18
C GLY A 247 2.26 1.19 -3.51
N GLU A 248 1.79 0.05 -4.03
CA GLU A 248 0.60 -0.63 -3.56
C GLU A 248 0.94 -1.51 -2.36
N GLY A 249 0.35 -1.20 -1.20
CA GLY A 249 0.61 -1.87 0.06
C GLY A 249 -0.60 -2.53 0.71
N ILE A 250 -1.83 -2.31 0.22
CA ILE A 250 -3.05 -2.81 0.86
C ILE A 250 -3.11 -4.34 0.80
N ILE A 251 -3.17 -4.89 -0.40
CA ILE A 251 -3.27 -6.35 -0.60
C ILE A 251 -2.01 -7.07 -0.10
N PRO A 252 -0.78 -6.61 -0.38
CA PRO A 252 0.41 -7.24 0.18
C PRO A 252 0.47 -7.24 1.71
N SER A 253 -0.04 -6.20 2.37
CA SER A 253 -0.11 -6.17 3.83
C SER A 253 -1.09 -7.21 4.38
N LEU A 254 -2.23 -7.43 3.71
CA LEU A 254 -3.17 -8.49 4.04
C LEU A 254 -2.58 -9.88 3.80
N GLN A 255 -1.90 -10.08 2.67
CA GLN A 255 -1.19 -11.33 2.37
C GLN A 255 -0.11 -11.64 3.43
N CYS A 256 0.65 -10.64 3.81
CA CYS A 256 1.66 -10.77 4.85
C CYS A 256 1.05 -11.10 6.23
N ALA A 257 -0.07 -10.45 6.55
CA ALA A 257 -0.80 -10.72 7.78
C ALA A 257 -1.35 -12.15 7.82
N GLU A 258 -1.88 -12.65 6.69
CA GLU A 258 -2.32 -14.05 6.59
C GLU A 258 -1.18 -15.05 6.77
N LEU A 259 0.00 -14.78 6.17
CA LEU A 259 1.19 -15.61 6.40
C LEU A 259 1.59 -15.64 7.88
N LEU A 260 1.39 -14.52 8.62
CA LEU A 260 1.64 -14.52 10.06
C LEU A 260 0.59 -15.36 10.81
N VAL A 261 -0.69 -15.26 10.47
CA VAL A 261 -1.76 -16.08 11.06
C VAL A 261 -1.46 -17.58 10.89
N GLU A 262 -1.06 -17.98 9.67
CA GLU A 262 -0.73 -19.38 9.34
C GLU A 262 0.52 -19.91 10.05
N ASN A 263 1.44 -19.03 10.47
CA ASN A 263 2.73 -19.39 11.06
C ASN A 263 2.98 -18.71 12.43
N LEU A 264 1.91 -18.41 13.18
CA LEU A 264 1.99 -17.63 14.41
C LEU A 264 2.91 -18.26 15.47
N GLN A 265 3.01 -19.58 15.51
CA GLN A 265 3.84 -20.35 16.44
C GLN A 265 5.23 -20.67 15.89
N ASP A 266 5.53 -20.33 14.62
CA ASP A 266 6.79 -20.63 13.94
C ASP A 266 7.29 -19.41 13.16
N LEU A 267 7.89 -18.45 13.87
CA LEU A 267 8.41 -17.22 13.26
C LEU A 267 9.55 -17.45 12.25
N PRO A 268 10.44 -18.44 12.41
CA PRO A 268 11.38 -18.84 11.35
C PRO A 268 10.65 -19.19 10.05
N ARG A 269 9.61 -20.01 10.09
CA ARG A 269 8.81 -20.37 8.92
C ARG A 269 8.04 -19.18 8.36
N TYR A 270 7.45 -18.33 9.21
CA TYR A 270 6.86 -17.07 8.76
C TYR A 270 7.84 -16.25 7.93
N ARG A 271 9.09 -16.08 8.41
CA ARG A 271 10.13 -15.36 7.67
C ARG A 271 10.42 -15.99 6.30
N GLU A 272 10.54 -17.32 6.23
CA GLU A 272 10.79 -18.05 4.98
C GLU A 272 9.64 -17.87 3.97
N GLU A 273 8.39 -18.00 4.42
CA GLU A 273 7.20 -17.84 3.57
C GLU A 273 7.05 -16.39 3.10
N VAL A 274 7.34 -15.38 3.93
CA VAL A 274 7.37 -13.97 3.50
C VAL A 274 8.42 -13.76 2.40
N LEU A 275 9.66 -14.22 2.60
CA LEU A 275 10.72 -14.07 1.61
C LEU A 275 10.40 -14.78 0.29
N LYS A 276 9.79 -15.93 0.34
CA LYS A 276 9.34 -16.70 -0.83
C LYS A 276 8.18 -16.02 -1.55
N HIS A 277 7.16 -15.58 -0.82
CA HIS A 277 5.95 -14.95 -1.37
C HIS A 277 6.27 -13.64 -2.09
N PHE A 278 7.11 -12.81 -1.50
CA PHE A 278 7.48 -11.49 -2.01
C PHE A 278 8.79 -11.47 -2.82
N LYS A 279 9.34 -12.62 -3.18
CA LYS A 279 10.63 -12.75 -3.89
C LYS A 279 10.74 -11.86 -5.14
N VAL A 280 9.66 -11.69 -5.90
CA VAL A 280 9.67 -10.85 -7.10
C VAL A 280 9.86 -9.36 -6.79
N TYR A 281 9.58 -8.91 -5.57
CA TYR A 281 9.72 -7.51 -5.17
C TYR A 281 11.19 -7.05 -5.22
N ASP A 282 12.15 -7.96 -4.99
CA ASP A 282 13.58 -7.68 -5.17
C ASP A 282 13.93 -7.30 -6.60
N LEU A 283 13.33 -8.02 -7.56
CA LEU A 283 13.54 -7.75 -8.98
C LEU A 283 12.91 -6.42 -9.39
N VAL A 284 11.68 -6.16 -8.92
CA VAL A 284 10.96 -4.90 -9.18
C VAL A 284 11.70 -3.72 -8.54
N TYR A 285 12.14 -3.87 -7.30
CA TYR A 285 12.92 -2.84 -6.59
C TYR A 285 14.19 -2.47 -7.35
N ARG A 286 15.01 -3.46 -7.75
CA ARG A 286 16.22 -3.22 -8.55
C ARG A 286 15.92 -2.55 -9.88
N PHE A 287 14.81 -2.93 -10.54
CA PHE A 287 14.36 -2.29 -11.75
C PHE A 287 14.00 -0.81 -11.52
N ILE A 288 13.18 -0.50 -10.52
CA ILE A 288 12.82 0.88 -10.17
C ILE A 288 14.06 1.68 -9.76
N LYS A 289 14.93 1.10 -8.93
CA LYS A 289 16.17 1.76 -8.51
C LYS A 289 17.06 2.10 -9.70
N SER A 290 17.20 1.22 -10.69
CA SER A 290 17.97 1.50 -11.90
C SER A 290 17.41 2.68 -12.72
N LYS A 291 16.07 2.85 -12.70
CA LYS A 291 15.41 4.01 -13.32
C LYS A 291 15.68 5.29 -12.56
N ILE A 292 15.56 5.26 -11.25
CA ILE A 292 15.83 6.41 -10.36
C ILE A 292 17.28 6.85 -10.46
N ASP A 293 18.22 5.90 -10.45
CA ASP A 293 19.67 6.16 -10.49
C ASP A 293 20.16 6.54 -11.92
N GLY A 294 19.28 6.57 -12.94
CA GLY A 294 19.64 6.85 -14.33
C GLY A 294 20.42 5.75 -15.02
N ASN A 295 20.56 4.56 -14.44
CA ASN A 295 21.33 3.42 -14.93
C ASN A 295 20.50 2.43 -15.77
N PHE A 296 19.25 2.78 -16.09
CA PHE A 296 18.40 1.91 -16.87
C PHE A 296 18.85 1.83 -18.33
N SER A 297 19.01 0.61 -18.83
CA SER A 297 19.10 0.33 -20.26
C SER A 297 18.24 -0.88 -20.65
N LEU A 298 17.51 -0.79 -21.76
CA LEU A 298 16.59 -1.84 -22.17
C LEU A 298 17.27 -3.20 -22.39
N PRO A 299 18.44 -3.30 -23.04
CA PRO A 299 19.12 -4.60 -23.22
C PRO A 299 19.46 -5.28 -21.90
N LEU A 300 19.97 -4.53 -20.91
CA LEU A 300 20.34 -5.10 -19.61
C LEU A 300 19.13 -5.50 -18.76
N HIS A 301 17.99 -4.82 -18.93
CA HIS A 301 16.78 -5.03 -18.11
C HIS A 301 15.67 -5.81 -18.81
N ALA A 302 15.85 -6.24 -20.06
CA ALA A 302 14.82 -6.92 -20.85
C ALA A 302 14.30 -8.19 -20.15
N LYS A 303 15.19 -9.04 -19.61
CA LYS A 303 14.81 -10.24 -18.85
C LYS A 303 14.03 -9.90 -17.58
N SER A 304 14.45 -8.87 -16.85
CA SER A 304 13.75 -8.41 -15.64
C SER A 304 12.37 -7.89 -15.99
N LEU A 305 12.25 -7.05 -17.00
CA LEU A 305 10.98 -6.51 -17.49
C LEU A 305 10.02 -7.61 -17.95
N TRP A 306 10.53 -8.62 -18.68
CA TRP A 306 9.74 -9.78 -19.06
C TRP A 306 9.23 -10.59 -17.87
N THR A 307 10.08 -10.80 -16.87
CA THR A 307 9.71 -11.53 -15.64
C THR A 307 8.65 -10.74 -14.84
N ILE A 308 8.82 -9.43 -14.69
CA ILE A 308 7.85 -8.54 -14.02
C ILE A 308 6.52 -8.56 -14.81
N TYR A 309 6.57 -8.41 -16.13
CA TYR A 309 5.38 -8.50 -16.97
C TYR A 309 4.62 -9.81 -16.75
N ARG A 310 5.31 -10.96 -16.84
CA ARG A 310 4.67 -12.27 -16.65
C ARG A 310 4.06 -12.40 -15.26
N TYR A 311 4.77 -11.95 -14.25
CA TYR A 311 4.27 -11.95 -12.87
C TYR A 311 2.97 -11.15 -12.73
N MET A 312 2.91 -9.95 -13.28
CA MET A 312 1.71 -9.12 -13.25
C MET A 312 0.60 -9.68 -14.16
N ARG A 313 0.95 -10.14 -15.37
CA ARG A 313 -0.01 -10.68 -16.34
C ARG A 313 -0.79 -11.89 -15.82
N THR A 314 -0.13 -12.76 -15.06
CA THR A 314 -0.77 -13.94 -14.45
C THR A 314 -1.58 -13.58 -13.20
N ARG A 315 -1.62 -12.31 -12.82
CA ARG A 315 -2.28 -11.81 -11.61
C ARG A 315 -3.13 -10.55 -11.87
N GLU A 316 -3.72 -10.45 -13.06
CA GLU A 316 -4.54 -9.28 -13.43
C GLU A 316 -5.65 -9.00 -12.42
N ASP A 317 -6.31 -10.04 -11.89
CA ASP A 317 -7.37 -9.89 -10.87
C ASP A 317 -6.84 -9.28 -9.57
N ARG A 318 -5.61 -9.63 -9.18
CA ARG A 318 -4.96 -9.04 -7.99
C ARG A 318 -4.59 -7.57 -8.21
N TYR A 319 -4.29 -7.16 -9.45
CA TYR A 319 -3.99 -5.77 -9.79
C TYR A 319 -5.22 -4.99 -10.24
N GLY A 320 -6.31 -5.66 -10.55
CA GLY A 320 -7.56 -5.07 -11.00
C GLY A 320 -7.48 -4.39 -12.37
N MET A 321 -6.47 -4.72 -13.19
CA MET A 321 -6.24 -4.06 -14.49
C MET A 321 -5.69 -5.00 -15.55
N GLU A 322 -5.93 -4.64 -16.81
CA GLU A 322 -5.29 -5.32 -17.95
C GLU A 322 -3.78 -5.09 -17.97
N ILE A 323 -3.03 -6.16 -18.11
CA ILE A 323 -1.57 -6.13 -18.26
C ILE A 323 -1.20 -6.50 -19.69
N ARG A 324 -0.86 -5.51 -20.51
CA ARG A 324 -0.46 -5.68 -21.91
C ARG A 324 0.98 -5.23 -22.13
N MET A 325 1.82 -6.09 -22.72
CA MET A 325 3.24 -5.79 -22.91
C MET A 325 3.47 -4.47 -23.64
N LEU A 326 2.74 -4.21 -24.73
CA LEU A 326 2.90 -2.98 -25.51
C LEU A 326 2.57 -1.72 -24.68
N LYS A 327 1.55 -1.79 -23.80
CA LYS A 327 1.17 -0.67 -22.92
C LYS A 327 2.27 -0.44 -21.86
N ILE A 328 2.79 -1.52 -21.27
CA ILE A 328 3.90 -1.44 -20.29
C ILE A 328 5.16 -0.85 -20.96
N MET A 329 5.50 -1.33 -22.17
CA MET A 329 6.67 -0.79 -22.88
C MET A 329 6.55 0.71 -23.16
N LYS A 330 5.37 1.18 -23.60
CA LYS A 330 5.12 2.63 -23.77
C LYS A 330 5.36 3.40 -22.47
N ILE A 331 4.84 2.89 -21.35
CA ILE A 331 5.01 3.55 -20.05
C ILE A 331 6.48 3.54 -19.61
N VAL A 332 7.15 2.40 -19.71
CA VAL A 332 8.54 2.23 -19.25
C VAL A 332 9.54 3.02 -20.08
N LEU A 333 9.33 3.10 -21.39
CA LEU A 333 10.21 3.80 -22.32
C LEU A 333 9.87 5.30 -22.45
N GLY A 334 8.71 5.72 -21.98
CA GLY A 334 8.28 7.12 -22.09
C GLY A 334 7.81 7.49 -23.50
N ALA A 335 7.30 6.51 -24.26
CA ALA A 335 6.93 6.67 -25.67
C ALA A 335 5.41 6.71 -25.88
#